data_1561a1b32f634652defc1004c2d3458d
#
_entry.id   1561a1b32f634652defc1004c2d3458d
#
_cell.length_a   1.000
_cell.length_b   1.000
_cell.length_c   1.000
_cell.angle_alpha   90.00
_cell.angle_beta   90.00
_cell.angle_gamma   90.00
#
_symmetry.space_group_name_H-M   'P 1'
#
loop_
_entity.id
_entity.type
_entity.pdbx_description
1 polymer ?
#
loop_
_entity_poly.entity_id
_entity_poly.type
_entity_poly.pdbx_seq_one_letter_code
_entity_poly.pdbx_strand_id
1 'polypeptide(L)'
;MAASDSKSDTAKVATMPENATDVARVSSNQETQVIDVDTAYLTSSRTTKFFRSVLFQMIMFGALSFVGPAMGDAISNLGGGGLSSPYLGNMANALNYAAGCMVTLFGGPLINKIGIKWSCMIASVAFPLAGSGYYTAARYGTQWYLLFETILGGFTGGFLYVAETTAMLSYPPQNDRGFYLGVWSAMRSSGSIIGGAINFSTNYSQASAGGIAWSTYLVFVGLECTGIIWAFLLSPTKLVRRKDGTRVPTTGTVTWKGEFAALWQHAQRRKTWLVFLPAFYSFFYGGTMGTYLSLHFSVRARALSTLIVPITTICMVLLYGKMLDMRRWSQAGRAWTAFALWLVPQICCFIWIGIEYSKFGTSKGTGLDYGLHGKRWAEAYLPYLIIFTTGYWTQLSLYWILGTFSTDVKSSARTGGLFRAFETAGQAVSYSINSNYGSDPRKPFYVNCAVLALTIPCMVFLIRMVPEAPAEIDIDAIEVPRDDRDSKAAET
;
A
#
# COMPACT_ATOMS: atom_id res chain seq x y z
N MET A 1 40.14 -19.48 71.39
CA MET A 1 40.62 -18.30 72.07
C MET A 1 40.64 -17.15 71.10
N ALA A 2 39.65 -16.29 71.21
CA ALA A 2 39.62 -14.85 71.19
C ALA A 2 40.14 -14.19 69.87
N ALA A 3 39.66 -13.18 69.34
CA ALA A 3 38.56 -12.21 69.64
C ALA A 3 38.14 -11.52 68.34
N SER A 4 36.96 -11.08 68.36
CA SER A 4 36.30 -10.21 67.34
C SER A 4 36.92 -8.82 67.33
N ASP A 5 37.05 -8.22 66.14
CA ASP A 5 37.12 -6.77 66.00
C ASP A 5 36.18 -6.32 64.88
N SER A 6 35.20 -5.60 65.34
CA SER A 6 34.18 -4.87 64.48
C SER A 6 34.79 -3.57 64.00
N LYS A 7 34.84 -3.35 62.70
CA LYS A 7 35.03 -2.01 62.11
C LYS A 7 33.73 -1.51 61.57
N SER A 8 33.23 -0.45 62.19
CA SER A 8 32.13 0.38 61.73
C SER A 8 32.53 1.17 60.51
N ASP A 9 31.87 0.92 59.36
CA ASP A 9 31.95 1.76 58.19
C ASP A 9 30.87 2.86 58.29
N THR A 10 31.35 4.07 58.46
CA THR A 10 30.57 5.31 58.42
C THR A 10 30.10 5.55 56.98
N ALA A 11 28.79 5.43 56.75
CA ALA A 11 28.13 5.82 55.51
C ALA A 11 28.34 7.33 55.24
N LYS A 12 28.98 7.65 54.12
CA LYS A 12 29.01 8.99 53.55
C LYS A 12 27.61 9.31 53.03
N VAL A 13 26.96 10.31 53.65
CA VAL A 13 25.76 10.97 53.17
C VAL A 13 26.15 11.72 51.90
N ALA A 14 25.68 11.24 50.76
CA ALA A 14 25.75 11.96 49.49
C ALA A 14 24.69 13.06 49.51
N THR A 15 25.14 14.29 49.46
CA THR A 15 24.30 15.50 49.27
C THR A 15 23.53 15.39 47.95
N MET A 16 22.20 15.47 48.02
CA MET A 16 21.33 15.59 46.84
C MET A 16 21.61 16.90 46.11
N PRO A 17 21.60 16.91 44.76
CA PRO A 17 21.67 18.16 44.01
C PRO A 17 20.31 18.88 44.07
N GLU A 18 20.40 20.17 44.24
CA GLU A 18 19.33 21.15 44.41
C GLU A 18 18.63 21.53 43.10
N ASN A 19 18.13 20.53 42.34
CA ASN A 19 17.40 20.74 41.07
C ASN A 19 16.19 19.81 40.92
N ALA A 20 15.42 19.62 42.00
CA ALA A 20 14.15 18.88 41.96
C ALA A 20 13.02 19.63 41.24
N THR A 21 13.20 20.93 40.95
CA THR A 21 12.17 21.78 40.28
C THR A 21 12.21 21.66 38.74
N ASP A 22 13.35 21.32 38.13
CA ASP A 22 13.44 21.20 36.67
C ASP A 22 12.99 19.82 36.16
N VAL A 23 13.10 18.77 36.97
CA VAL A 23 12.59 17.44 36.64
C VAL A 23 11.05 17.38 36.69
N ALA A 24 10.42 18.19 37.61
CA ALA A 24 8.99 18.26 37.71
C ALA A 24 8.32 19.06 36.56
N ARG A 25 9.07 19.97 35.90
CA ARG A 25 8.54 20.74 34.74
C ARG A 25 8.60 19.96 33.44
N VAL A 26 9.47 18.97 33.28
CA VAL A 26 9.51 18.09 32.08
C VAL A 26 8.46 16.99 32.16
N SER A 27 8.00 16.60 33.36
CA SER A 27 7.01 15.51 33.51
C SER A 27 5.53 15.97 33.43
N SER A 28 5.25 17.27 33.42
CA SER A 28 3.86 17.75 33.43
C SER A 28 3.21 17.94 32.05
N ASN A 29 3.96 17.75 30.94
CA ASN A 29 3.42 17.85 29.58
C ASN A 29 3.39 16.52 28.81
N GLN A 30 3.71 15.41 29.44
CA GLN A 30 3.38 14.09 28.90
C GLN A 30 1.95 13.75 29.33
N GLU A 31 0.95 14.16 28.56
CA GLU A 31 -0.35 13.47 28.57
C GLU A 31 -0.05 11.99 28.30
N THR A 32 0.02 11.19 29.34
CA THR A 32 -0.03 9.73 29.27
C THR A 32 -1.24 9.44 28.39
N GLN A 33 -1.04 8.82 27.23
CA GLN A 33 -2.18 8.36 26.40
C GLN A 33 -2.95 7.39 27.29
N VAL A 34 -4.00 7.88 27.93
CA VAL A 34 -4.91 7.05 28.71
C VAL A 34 -5.48 6.06 27.71
N ILE A 35 -5.17 4.78 27.91
CA ILE A 35 -5.74 3.69 27.10
C ILE A 35 -7.24 3.70 27.37
N ASP A 36 -8.01 4.37 26.51
CA ASP A 36 -9.45 4.54 26.65
C ASP A 36 -10.15 3.22 26.24
N VAL A 37 -10.40 2.36 27.23
CA VAL A 37 -11.12 1.11 27.06
C VAL A 37 -12.63 1.40 27.12
N ASP A 38 -13.32 1.09 26.03
CA ASP A 38 -14.79 1.23 25.93
C ASP A 38 -15.51 0.05 26.62
N THR A 39 -15.84 0.22 27.91
CA THR A 39 -16.57 -0.79 28.71
C THR A 39 -17.95 -1.09 28.13
N ALA A 40 -18.63 -0.11 27.53
CA ALA A 40 -19.91 -0.29 26.85
C ALA A 40 -19.78 -1.20 25.61
N TYR A 41 -18.65 -1.15 24.91
CA TYR A 41 -18.37 -2.08 23.82
C TYR A 41 -18.17 -3.52 24.34
N LEU A 42 -17.46 -3.71 25.46
CA LEU A 42 -17.21 -5.03 26.03
C LEU A 42 -18.49 -5.74 26.49
N THR A 43 -19.53 -4.99 26.85
CA THR A 43 -20.86 -5.50 27.24
C THR A 43 -21.85 -5.57 26.07
N SER A 44 -21.51 -5.03 24.89
CA SER A 44 -22.38 -4.96 23.72
C SER A 44 -22.66 -6.33 23.09
N SER A 45 -23.66 -6.40 22.20
CA SER A 45 -24.04 -7.61 21.48
C SER A 45 -22.90 -8.15 20.61
N ARG A 46 -22.90 -9.46 20.33
CA ARG A 46 -21.91 -10.10 19.43
C ARG A 46 -21.89 -9.46 18.04
N THR A 47 -23.06 -9.09 17.52
CA THR A 47 -23.21 -8.41 16.22
C THR A 47 -22.51 -7.06 16.23
N THR A 48 -22.71 -6.22 17.26
CA THR A 48 -22.06 -4.92 17.39
C THR A 48 -20.53 -5.08 17.49
N LYS A 49 -20.06 -6.06 18.28
CA LYS A 49 -18.62 -6.38 18.39
C LYS A 49 -18.03 -6.77 17.04
N PHE A 50 -18.74 -7.60 16.27
CA PHE A 50 -18.27 -8.03 14.94
C PHE A 50 -18.14 -6.85 13.99
N PHE A 51 -19.20 -6.05 13.79
CA PHE A 51 -19.21 -4.93 12.85
C PHE A 51 -18.23 -3.80 13.23
N ARG A 52 -17.92 -3.62 14.51
CA ARG A 52 -16.97 -2.60 14.97
C ARG A 52 -15.54 -3.11 15.13
N SER A 53 -15.28 -4.39 14.90
CA SER A 53 -13.95 -4.98 15.06
C SER A 53 -12.99 -4.51 13.96
N VAL A 54 -11.71 -4.34 14.31
CA VAL A 54 -10.65 -4.04 13.34
C VAL A 54 -10.62 -5.08 12.22
N LEU A 55 -10.81 -6.38 12.54
CA LEU A 55 -10.79 -7.43 11.53
C LEU A 55 -11.88 -7.22 10.47
N PHE A 56 -13.13 -6.95 10.92
CA PHE A 56 -14.20 -6.66 9.98
C PHE A 56 -13.91 -5.46 9.10
N GLN A 57 -13.36 -4.37 9.67
CA GLN A 57 -13.00 -3.19 8.90
C GLN A 57 -11.91 -3.52 7.84
N MET A 58 -10.89 -4.32 8.20
CA MET A 58 -9.86 -4.76 7.24
C MET A 58 -10.44 -5.60 6.11
N ILE A 59 -11.40 -6.48 6.40
CA ILE A 59 -12.13 -7.25 5.38
C ILE A 59 -12.94 -6.31 4.47
N MET A 60 -13.61 -5.28 5.03
CA MET A 60 -14.36 -4.31 4.22
C MET A 60 -13.46 -3.45 3.31
N PHE A 61 -12.28 -3.01 3.80
CA PHE A 61 -11.28 -2.38 2.95
C PHE A 61 -10.78 -3.32 1.87
N GLY A 62 -10.54 -4.60 2.22
CA GLY A 62 -10.18 -5.62 1.25
C GLY A 62 -11.27 -5.85 0.20
N ALA A 63 -12.55 -5.83 0.58
CA ALA A 63 -13.68 -5.94 -0.33
C ALA A 63 -13.81 -4.72 -1.28
N LEU A 64 -13.56 -3.51 -0.78
CA LEU A 64 -13.48 -2.31 -1.60
C LEU A 64 -12.32 -2.38 -2.61
N SER A 65 -11.14 -2.80 -2.13
CA SER A 65 -10.00 -3.03 -3.01
C SER A 65 -10.24 -4.15 -4.02
N PHE A 66 -11.03 -5.16 -3.65
CA PHE A 66 -11.45 -6.26 -4.51
C PHE A 66 -12.29 -5.79 -5.69
N VAL A 67 -13.33 -4.98 -5.44
CA VAL A 67 -14.26 -4.55 -6.50
C VAL A 67 -13.82 -3.32 -7.27
N GLY A 68 -12.88 -2.53 -6.74
CA GLY A 68 -12.32 -1.34 -7.41
C GLY A 68 -10.91 -1.63 -7.95
N PRO A 69 -9.86 -1.33 -7.18
CA PRO A 69 -8.48 -1.42 -7.66
C PRO A 69 -8.08 -2.78 -8.23
N ALA A 70 -8.58 -3.91 -7.66
CA ALA A 70 -8.21 -5.23 -8.16
C ALA A 70 -8.82 -5.57 -9.52
N MET A 71 -10.00 -5.00 -9.86
CA MET A 71 -10.55 -5.14 -11.22
C MET A 71 -9.72 -4.34 -12.21
N GLY A 72 -9.31 -3.12 -11.87
CA GLY A 72 -8.35 -2.34 -12.65
C GLY A 72 -6.99 -3.05 -12.82
N ASP A 73 -6.48 -3.67 -11.75
CA ASP A 73 -5.26 -4.47 -11.80
C ASP A 73 -5.42 -5.70 -12.74
N ALA A 74 -6.58 -6.38 -12.71
CA ALA A 74 -6.86 -7.52 -13.59
C ALA A 74 -6.88 -7.12 -15.07
N ILE A 75 -7.40 -5.92 -15.39
CA ILE A 75 -7.35 -5.35 -16.74
C ILE A 75 -5.90 -4.97 -17.11
N SER A 76 -5.20 -4.27 -16.22
CA SER A 76 -3.83 -3.79 -16.47
C SER A 76 -2.83 -4.94 -16.63
N ASN A 77 -2.99 -6.03 -15.86
CA ASN A 77 -2.13 -7.20 -15.87
C ASN A 77 -2.24 -8.04 -17.15
N LEU A 78 -3.25 -7.81 -17.99
CA LEU A 78 -3.27 -8.37 -19.35
C LEU A 78 -2.20 -7.76 -20.27
N GLY A 79 -1.55 -6.70 -19.81
CA GLY A 79 -0.65 -5.87 -20.60
C GLY A 79 -1.44 -4.92 -21.50
N GLY A 80 -1.17 -3.61 -21.37
CA GLY A 80 -1.85 -2.59 -22.14
C GLY A 80 -3.37 -2.52 -21.96
N GLY A 81 -3.87 -2.92 -20.78
CA GLY A 81 -5.31 -2.94 -20.50
C GLY A 81 -6.11 -3.95 -21.32
N GLY A 82 -5.46 -4.98 -21.90
CA GLY A 82 -6.10 -5.93 -22.79
C GLY A 82 -6.45 -5.35 -24.18
N LEU A 83 -6.08 -4.12 -24.46
CA LEU A 83 -6.26 -3.50 -25.76
C LEU A 83 -5.26 -4.06 -26.79
N SER A 84 -5.55 -3.84 -28.07
CA SER A 84 -4.67 -4.27 -29.17
C SER A 84 -3.30 -3.57 -29.16
N SER A 85 -3.24 -2.35 -28.60
CA SER A 85 -2.00 -1.57 -28.38
C SER A 85 -1.73 -1.35 -26.90
N PRO A 86 -0.57 -1.78 -26.36
CA PRO A 86 -0.22 -1.59 -24.96
C PRO A 86 0.01 -0.12 -24.59
N TYR A 87 0.33 0.73 -25.56
CA TYR A 87 0.72 2.12 -25.32
C TYR A 87 -0.45 2.99 -24.82
N LEU A 88 -1.66 2.77 -25.35
CA LEU A 88 -2.87 3.49 -24.88
C LEU A 88 -3.20 3.08 -23.44
N GLY A 89 -3.13 1.80 -23.11
CA GLY A 89 -3.34 1.31 -21.73
C GLY A 89 -2.30 1.84 -20.75
N ASN A 90 -1.02 1.91 -21.17
CA ASN A 90 0.04 2.52 -20.36
C ASN A 90 -0.21 4.02 -20.15
N MET A 91 -0.65 4.75 -21.20
CA MET A 91 -1.01 6.17 -21.06
C MET A 91 -2.19 6.37 -20.11
N ALA A 92 -3.23 5.56 -20.21
CA ALA A 92 -4.38 5.58 -19.30
C ALA A 92 -3.91 5.36 -17.84
N ASN A 93 -3.09 4.35 -17.57
CA ASN A 93 -2.53 4.10 -16.24
C ASN A 93 -1.64 5.26 -15.76
N ALA A 94 -0.81 5.84 -16.62
CA ALA A 94 0.02 6.98 -16.26
C ALA A 94 -0.83 8.18 -15.81
N LEU A 95 -1.90 8.51 -16.53
CA LEU A 95 -2.83 9.58 -16.18
C LEU A 95 -3.58 9.29 -14.88
N ASN A 96 -4.04 8.05 -14.69
CA ASN A 96 -4.71 7.63 -13.47
C ASN A 96 -3.82 7.84 -12.24
N TYR A 97 -2.58 7.32 -12.27
CA TYR A 97 -1.66 7.46 -11.16
C TYR A 97 -1.16 8.89 -10.96
N ALA A 98 -1.01 9.69 -12.03
CA ALA A 98 -0.65 11.10 -11.90
C ALA A 98 -1.76 11.91 -11.22
N ALA A 99 -3.03 11.70 -11.61
CA ALA A 99 -4.19 12.32 -10.95
C ALA A 99 -4.33 11.86 -9.50
N GLY A 100 -4.14 10.55 -9.24
CA GLY A 100 -4.11 9.98 -7.90
C GLY A 100 -3.01 10.57 -7.02
N CYS A 101 -1.82 10.81 -7.57
CA CYS A 101 -0.71 11.45 -6.87
C CYS A 101 -1.07 12.84 -6.35
N MET A 102 -1.76 13.66 -7.15
CA MET A 102 -2.20 15.00 -6.74
C MET A 102 -3.12 14.95 -5.51
N VAL A 103 -4.06 14.01 -5.47
CA VAL A 103 -4.98 13.85 -4.34
C VAL A 103 -4.26 13.27 -3.12
N THR A 104 -3.44 12.25 -3.30
CA THR A 104 -2.75 11.58 -2.19
C THR A 104 -1.71 12.48 -1.52
N LEU A 105 -1.10 13.42 -2.25
CA LEU A 105 -0.19 14.41 -1.70
C LEU A 105 -0.85 15.25 -0.59
N PHE A 106 -2.10 15.64 -0.79
CA PHE A 106 -2.91 16.37 0.19
C PHE A 106 -3.83 15.45 0.99
N GLY A 107 -3.67 14.15 0.83
CA GLY A 107 -4.57 13.13 1.36
C GLY A 107 -4.67 13.14 2.88
N GLY A 108 -3.57 13.42 3.60
CA GLY A 108 -3.58 13.51 5.06
C GLY A 108 -4.61 14.54 5.58
N PRO A 109 -4.50 15.83 5.23
CA PRO A 109 -5.50 16.83 5.55
C PRO A 109 -6.93 16.48 5.10
N LEU A 110 -7.07 15.95 3.88
CA LEU A 110 -8.38 15.55 3.35
C LEU A 110 -9.05 14.46 4.20
N ILE A 111 -8.34 13.36 4.48
CA ILE A 111 -8.86 12.26 5.29
C ILE A 111 -9.14 12.68 6.73
N ASN A 112 -8.29 13.52 7.32
CA ASN A 112 -8.49 14.03 8.68
C ASN A 112 -9.76 14.89 8.81
N LYS A 113 -10.18 15.53 7.72
CA LYS A 113 -11.40 16.37 7.69
C LYS A 113 -12.64 15.61 7.23
N ILE A 114 -12.54 14.87 6.13
CA ILE A 114 -13.65 14.14 5.52
C ILE A 114 -13.93 12.86 6.30
N GLY A 115 -12.88 12.22 6.80
CA GLY A 115 -12.94 10.92 7.48
C GLY A 115 -12.82 9.75 6.49
N ILE A 116 -12.33 8.62 7.01
CA ILE A 116 -12.01 7.42 6.24
C ILE A 116 -13.24 6.87 5.50
N LYS A 117 -14.38 6.73 6.18
CA LYS A 117 -15.61 6.18 5.58
C LYS A 117 -16.10 7.02 4.38
N TRP A 118 -16.20 8.33 4.52
CA TRP A 118 -16.69 9.19 3.44
C TRP A 118 -15.73 9.25 2.27
N SER A 119 -14.43 9.19 2.51
CA SER A 119 -13.42 9.09 1.44
C SER A 119 -13.58 7.81 0.62
N CYS A 120 -13.86 6.68 1.27
CA CYS A 120 -14.19 5.42 0.58
C CYS A 120 -15.50 5.51 -0.21
N MET A 121 -16.51 6.23 0.31
CA MET A 121 -17.76 6.47 -0.41
C MET A 121 -17.52 7.29 -1.70
N ILE A 122 -16.74 8.36 -1.65
CA ILE A 122 -16.37 9.18 -2.82
C ILE A 122 -15.68 8.30 -3.88
N ALA A 123 -14.72 7.47 -3.46
CA ALA A 123 -14.01 6.60 -4.37
C ALA A 123 -14.91 5.56 -5.05
N SER A 124 -15.81 4.93 -4.28
CA SER A 124 -16.63 3.82 -4.75
C SER A 124 -17.64 4.23 -5.82
N VAL A 125 -18.08 5.50 -5.86
CA VAL A 125 -18.99 6.02 -6.90
C VAL A 125 -18.33 5.99 -8.29
N ALA A 126 -17.02 6.15 -8.37
CA ALA A 126 -16.30 6.20 -9.64
C ALA A 126 -15.82 4.82 -10.14
N PHE A 127 -15.90 3.76 -9.36
CA PHE A 127 -15.40 2.44 -9.78
C PHE A 127 -16.00 1.96 -11.11
N PRO A 128 -17.33 2.01 -11.34
CA PRO A 128 -17.91 1.52 -12.58
C PRO A 128 -17.45 2.27 -13.84
N LEU A 129 -16.90 3.48 -13.68
CA LEU A 129 -16.39 4.25 -14.80
C LEU A 129 -15.16 3.61 -15.41
N ALA A 130 -14.28 3.01 -14.59
CA ALA A 130 -13.03 2.39 -15.04
C ALA A 130 -13.30 1.26 -16.05
N GLY A 131 -14.11 0.27 -15.69
CA GLY A 131 -14.48 -0.81 -16.61
C GLY A 131 -15.23 -0.31 -17.86
N SER A 132 -16.08 0.73 -17.71
CA SER A 132 -16.82 1.30 -18.86
C SER A 132 -15.93 2.04 -19.86
N GLY A 133 -14.83 2.66 -19.41
CA GLY A 133 -13.84 3.28 -20.28
C GLY A 133 -13.14 2.27 -21.18
N TYR A 134 -12.66 1.18 -20.62
CA TYR A 134 -12.06 0.08 -21.38
C TYR A 134 -13.08 -0.59 -22.32
N TYR A 135 -14.33 -0.79 -21.86
CA TYR A 135 -15.39 -1.32 -22.70
C TYR A 135 -15.65 -0.47 -23.94
N THR A 136 -15.80 0.85 -23.78
CA THR A 136 -16.05 1.76 -24.90
C THR A 136 -14.87 1.86 -25.86
N ALA A 137 -13.65 1.85 -25.32
CA ALA A 137 -12.42 1.82 -26.12
C ALA A 137 -12.31 0.53 -26.94
N ALA A 138 -12.60 -0.64 -26.34
CA ALA A 138 -12.50 -1.94 -27.00
C ALA A 138 -13.61 -2.15 -28.06
N ARG A 139 -14.85 -1.70 -27.77
CA ARG A 139 -16.00 -1.95 -28.65
C ARG A 139 -16.19 -0.88 -29.74
N TYR A 140 -15.98 0.39 -29.39
CA TYR A 140 -16.31 1.52 -30.28
C TYR A 140 -15.07 2.30 -30.72
N GLY A 141 -13.88 1.95 -30.23
CA GLY A 141 -12.64 2.69 -30.51
C GLY A 141 -12.56 4.08 -29.86
N THR A 142 -13.41 4.36 -28.87
CA THR A 142 -13.53 5.67 -28.23
C THR A 142 -12.41 5.88 -27.21
N GLN A 143 -11.31 6.51 -27.62
CA GLN A 143 -10.12 6.71 -26.77
C GLN A 143 -10.28 7.85 -25.74
N TRP A 144 -10.95 8.95 -26.13
CA TRP A 144 -11.10 10.13 -25.26
C TRP A 144 -11.82 9.81 -23.94
N TYR A 145 -12.84 8.95 -24.00
CA TYR A 145 -13.60 8.58 -22.82
C TYR A 145 -12.77 7.73 -21.86
N LEU A 146 -11.95 6.81 -22.36
CA LEU A 146 -11.00 6.05 -21.55
C LEU A 146 -10.03 7.00 -20.82
N LEU A 147 -9.46 7.99 -21.52
CA LEU A 147 -8.53 8.94 -20.89
C LEU A 147 -9.22 9.87 -19.89
N PHE A 148 -10.45 10.30 -20.19
CA PHE A 148 -11.24 11.11 -19.26
C PHE A 148 -11.57 10.36 -17.97
N GLU A 149 -12.08 9.13 -18.09
CA GLU A 149 -12.45 8.33 -16.92
C GLU A 149 -11.22 7.95 -16.07
N THR A 150 -10.08 7.66 -16.70
CA THR A 150 -8.85 7.34 -15.93
C THR A 150 -8.34 8.53 -15.11
N ILE A 151 -8.48 9.77 -15.60
CA ILE A 151 -8.18 10.97 -14.82
C ILE A 151 -9.16 11.09 -13.64
N LEU A 152 -10.47 10.97 -13.89
CA LEU A 152 -11.50 11.04 -12.85
C LEU A 152 -11.34 9.93 -11.83
N GLY A 153 -11.08 8.69 -12.29
CA GLY A 153 -10.80 7.52 -11.47
C GLY A 153 -9.55 7.69 -10.60
N GLY A 154 -8.51 8.34 -11.14
CA GLY A 154 -7.32 8.69 -10.39
C GLY A 154 -7.60 9.68 -9.25
N PHE A 155 -8.36 10.74 -9.52
CA PHE A 155 -8.78 11.70 -8.48
C PHE A 155 -9.58 11.03 -7.38
N THR A 156 -10.60 10.25 -7.73
CA THR A 156 -11.46 9.58 -6.73
C THR A 156 -10.75 8.43 -6.04
N GLY A 157 -9.96 7.64 -6.77
CA GLY A 157 -9.15 6.55 -6.23
C GLY A 157 -8.09 7.01 -5.23
N GLY A 158 -7.57 8.24 -5.39
CA GLY A 158 -6.66 8.85 -4.43
C GLY A 158 -7.23 8.92 -3.02
N PHE A 159 -8.53 9.18 -2.86
CA PHE A 159 -9.23 9.14 -1.56
C PHE A 159 -9.21 7.74 -0.96
N LEU A 160 -9.47 6.70 -1.76
CA LEU A 160 -9.41 5.32 -1.29
C LEU A 160 -8.00 4.95 -0.82
N TYR A 161 -6.99 5.25 -1.62
CA TYR A 161 -5.60 4.90 -1.31
C TYR A 161 -5.13 5.50 0.02
N VAL A 162 -5.47 6.77 0.30
CA VAL A 162 -5.11 7.38 1.58
C VAL A 162 -5.95 6.83 2.72
N ALA A 163 -7.26 6.62 2.51
CA ALA A 163 -8.15 6.06 3.53
C ALA A 163 -7.73 4.66 3.95
N GLU A 164 -7.43 3.78 2.98
CA GLU A 164 -6.91 2.44 3.24
C GLU A 164 -5.58 2.49 3.99
N THR A 165 -4.61 3.27 3.49
CA THR A 165 -3.30 3.37 4.11
C THR A 165 -3.41 3.91 5.54
N THR A 166 -4.23 4.93 5.78
CA THR A 166 -4.50 5.46 7.12
C THR A 166 -5.04 4.36 8.04
N ALA A 167 -6.02 3.58 7.57
CA ALA A 167 -6.58 2.49 8.34
C ALA A 167 -5.54 1.37 8.60
N MET A 168 -4.73 0.99 7.61
CA MET A 168 -3.66 0.00 7.75
C MET A 168 -2.60 0.40 8.78
N LEU A 169 -2.28 1.68 8.85
CA LEU A 169 -1.28 2.20 9.79
C LEU A 169 -1.82 2.34 11.22
N SER A 170 -3.10 2.71 11.39
CA SER A 170 -3.66 3.14 12.68
C SER A 170 -4.57 2.14 13.38
N TYR A 171 -5.37 1.33 12.63
CA TYR A 171 -6.36 0.43 13.22
C TYR A 171 -5.72 -0.79 13.91
N PRO A 172 -4.81 -1.53 13.26
CA PRO A 172 -4.21 -2.70 13.86
C PRO A 172 -3.33 -2.34 15.07
N PRO A 173 -3.32 -3.17 16.13
CA PRO A 173 -2.30 -3.07 17.15
C PRO A 173 -0.92 -3.36 16.54
N GLN A 174 0.13 -2.73 17.09
CA GLN A 174 1.49 -2.87 16.53
C GLN A 174 1.97 -4.32 16.45
N ASN A 175 1.57 -5.15 17.42
CA ASN A 175 2.01 -6.54 17.51
C ASN A 175 1.38 -7.48 16.48
N ASP A 176 0.23 -7.15 15.90
CA ASP A 176 -0.52 -7.99 14.96
C ASP A 176 -0.70 -7.31 13.61
N ARG A 177 0.03 -6.21 13.35
CA ARG A 177 -0.12 -5.39 12.14
C ARG A 177 0.15 -6.19 10.86
N GLY A 178 1.18 -7.05 10.85
CA GLY A 178 1.52 -7.88 9.70
C GLY A 178 0.38 -8.81 9.30
N PHE A 179 -0.32 -9.41 10.29
CA PHE A 179 -1.51 -10.24 10.03
C PHE A 179 -2.63 -9.45 9.35
N TYR A 180 -2.97 -8.26 9.86
CA TYR A 180 -4.04 -7.44 9.29
C TYR A 180 -3.69 -6.91 7.89
N LEU A 181 -2.44 -6.53 7.66
CA LEU A 181 -1.94 -6.18 6.32
C LEU A 181 -2.02 -7.37 5.36
N GLY A 182 -1.67 -8.57 5.85
CA GLY A 182 -1.79 -9.82 5.09
C GLY A 182 -3.25 -10.11 4.70
N VAL A 183 -4.20 -9.95 5.63
CA VAL A 183 -5.64 -10.14 5.37
C VAL A 183 -6.14 -9.18 4.30
N TRP A 184 -5.85 -7.89 4.44
CA TRP A 184 -6.23 -6.89 3.44
C TRP A 184 -5.63 -7.20 2.06
N SER A 185 -4.34 -7.49 1.98
CA SER A 185 -3.66 -7.79 0.73
C SER A 185 -4.18 -9.08 0.07
N ALA A 186 -4.48 -10.11 0.86
CA ALA A 186 -5.09 -11.34 0.36
C ALA A 186 -6.49 -11.10 -0.21
N MET A 187 -7.31 -10.30 0.46
CA MET A 187 -8.65 -9.91 -0.03
C MET A 187 -8.55 -9.12 -1.34
N ARG A 188 -7.66 -8.16 -1.43
CA ARG A 188 -7.41 -7.42 -2.68
C ARG A 188 -6.97 -8.36 -3.81
N SER A 189 -5.99 -9.22 -3.55
CA SER A 189 -5.47 -10.16 -4.55
C SER A 189 -6.50 -11.19 -4.98
N SER A 190 -7.47 -11.56 -4.13
CA SER A 190 -8.56 -12.47 -4.51
C SER A 190 -9.47 -11.88 -5.59
N GLY A 191 -9.65 -10.55 -5.63
CA GLY A 191 -10.31 -9.86 -6.73
C GLY A 191 -9.58 -10.03 -8.05
N SER A 192 -8.26 -9.91 -8.03
CA SER A 192 -7.44 -10.16 -9.21
C SER A 192 -7.48 -11.63 -9.67
N ILE A 193 -7.69 -12.61 -8.77
CA ILE A 193 -7.89 -14.03 -9.16
C ILE A 193 -9.19 -14.18 -9.95
N ILE A 194 -10.30 -13.61 -9.45
CA ILE A 194 -11.58 -13.69 -10.15
C ILE A 194 -11.49 -13.00 -11.51
N GLY A 195 -10.91 -11.80 -11.57
CA GLY A 195 -10.63 -11.11 -12.83
C GLY A 195 -9.74 -11.94 -13.76
N GLY A 196 -8.71 -12.57 -13.22
CA GLY A 196 -7.82 -13.45 -13.96
C GLY A 196 -8.53 -14.71 -14.49
N ALA A 197 -9.40 -15.33 -13.70
CA ALA A 197 -10.20 -16.48 -14.12
C ALA A 197 -11.16 -16.12 -15.27
N ILE A 198 -11.81 -14.94 -15.20
CA ILE A 198 -12.64 -14.41 -16.26
C ILE A 198 -11.80 -14.19 -17.52
N ASN A 199 -10.66 -13.50 -17.39
CA ASN A 199 -9.75 -13.25 -18.49
C ASN A 199 -9.25 -14.56 -19.14
N PHE A 200 -8.86 -15.53 -18.34
CA PHE A 200 -8.36 -16.81 -18.83
C PHE A 200 -9.45 -17.61 -19.55
N SER A 201 -10.66 -17.71 -18.98
CA SER A 201 -11.76 -18.47 -19.57
C SER A 201 -12.23 -17.88 -20.90
N THR A 202 -12.27 -16.55 -21.02
CA THR A 202 -12.72 -15.85 -22.23
C THR A 202 -11.67 -15.82 -23.35
N ASN A 203 -10.39 -15.97 -23.01
CA ASN A 203 -9.28 -15.82 -23.97
C ASN A 203 -8.46 -17.12 -24.16
N TYR A 204 -8.91 -18.25 -23.60
CA TYR A 204 -8.18 -19.53 -23.65
C TYR A 204 -7.86 -20.02 -25.08
N SER A 205 -8.76 -19.77 -26.03
CA SER A 205 -8.58 -20.18 -27.43
C SER A 205 -7.63 -19.27 -28.23
N GLN A 206 -7.27 -18.08 -27.71
CA GLN A 206 -6.48 -17.09 -28.44
C GLN A 206 -4.96 -17.29 -28.21
N ALA A 207 -4.36 -18.15 -29.01
CA ALA A 207 -2.90 -18.40 -29.01
C ALA A 207 -2.08 -17.28 -29.70
N SER A 208 -2.73 -16.26 -30.29
CA SER A 208 -2.11 -15.14 -31.01
C SER A 208 -2.12 -13.84 -30.17
N ALA A 209 -1.38 -12.83 -30.64
CA ALA A 209 -1.47 -11.47 -30.10
C ALA A 209 -2.79 -10.81 -30.51
N GLY A 210 -3.37 -9.97 -29.62
CA GLY A 210 -4.63 -9.25 -29.91
C GLY A 210 -5.22 -8.58 -28.68
N GLY A 211 -6.43 -8.02 -28.83
CA GLY A 211 -7.25 -7.49 -27.74
C GLY A 211 -8.19 -8.54 -27.16
N ILE A 212 -8.62 -8.35 -25.92
CA ILE A 212 -9.60 -9.25 -25.27
C ILE A 212 -11.03 -8.94 -25.73
N ALA A 213 -11.94 -9.89 -25.47
CA ALA A 213 -13.37 -9.69 -25.76
C ALA A 213 -13.95 -8.56 -24.93
N TRP A 214 -14.66 -7.62 -25.56
CA TRP A 214 -15.27 -6.46 -24.89
C TRP A 214 -16.28 -6.84 -23.80
N SER A 215 -16.92 -8.02 -23.92
CA SER A 215 -17.86 -8.54 -22.93
C SER A 215 -17.20 -8.78 -21.55
N THR A 216 -15.90 -9.05 -21.51
CA THR A 216 -15.13 -9.22 -20.28
C THR A 216 -15.18 -7.96 -19.40
N TYR A 217 -15.10 -6.78 -20.01
CA TYR A 217 -15.17 -5.51 -19.27
C TYR A 217 -16.55 -5.27 -18.64
N LEU A 218 -17.65 -5.74 -19.25
CA LEU A 218 -18.99 -5.61 -18.66
C LEU A 218 -19.14 -6.40 -17.36
N VAL A 219 -18.49 -7.54 -17.24
CA VAL A 219 -18.48 -8.30 -15.99
C VAL A 219 -17.77 -7.50 -14.90
N PHE A 220 -16.67 -6.84 -15.23
CA PHE A 220 -15.96 -5.97 -14.28
C PHE A 220 -16.82 -4.79 -13.84
N VAL A 221 -17.49 -4.10 -14.76
CA VAL A 221 -18.44 -3.01 -14.43
C VAL A 221 -19.51 -3.49 -13.45
N GLY A 222 -20.07 -4.69 -13.67
CA GLY A 222 -21.06 -5.28 -12.76
C GLY A 222 -20.52 -5.47 -11.32
N LEU A 223 -19.28 -5.94 -11.17
CA LEU A 223 -18.62 -6.07 -9.87
C LEU A 223 -18.31 -4.71 -9.25
N GLU A 224 -17.81 -3.76 -10.04
CA GLU A 224 -17.46 -2.39 -9.62
C GLU A 224 -18.67 -1.62 -9.08
N CYS A 225 -19.87 -1.84 -9.63
CA CYS A 225 -21.13 -1.26 -9.12
C CYS A 225 -21.44 -1.65 -7.69
N THR A 226 -20.92 -2.78 -7.18
CA THR A 226 -21.14 -3.19 -5.78
C THR A 226 -20.29 -2.39 -4.79
N GLY A 227 -19.32 -1.62 -5.25
CA GLY A 227 -18.35 -0.88 -4.41
C GLY A 227 -19.02 0.03 -3.39
N ILE A 228 -20.10 0.71 -3.76
CA ILE A 228 -20.83 1.62 -2.86
C ILE A 228 -21.43 0.88 -1.67
N ILE A 229 -21.85 -0.38 -1.84
CA ILE A 229 -22.42 -1.21 -0.76
C ILE A 229 -21.31 -1.49 0.29
N TRP A 230 -20.12 -1.88 -0.16
CA TRP A 230 -18.99 -2.17 0.73
C TRP A 230 -18.50 -0.92 1.45
N ALA A 231 -18.46 0.24 0.78
CA ALA A 231 -18.12 1.50 1.41
C ALA A 231 -19.14 1.92 2.49
N PHE A 232 -20.43 1.67 2.25
CA PHE A 232 -21.50 1.96 3.23
C PHE A 232 -21.38 1.12 4.51
N LEU A 233 -20.95 -0.14 4.39
CA LEU A 233 -20.75 -1.06 5.51
C LEU A 233 -19.58 -0.70 6.42
N LEU A 234 -18.65 0.17 5.98
CA LEU A 234 -17.56 0.66 6.83
C LEU A 234 -18.11 1.41 8.04
N SER A 235 -17.55 1.16 9.21
CA SER A 235 -17.85 1.90 10.42
C SER A 235 -17.06 3.21 10.46
N PRO A 236 -17.66 4.32 10.97
CA PRO A 236 -16.88 5.52 11.29
C PRO A 236 -15.73 5.19 12.25
N THR A 237 -14.55 5.81 12.05
CA THR A 237 -13.33 5.53 12.83
C THR A 237 -13.55 5.58 14.35
N LYS A 238 -14.36 6.53 14.82
CA LYS A 238 -14.73 6.69 16.24
C LYS A 238 -15.41 5.46 16.87
N LEU A 239 -16.04 4.62 16.04
CA LEU A 239 -16.76 3.41 16.49
C LEU A 239 -15.93 2.13 16.38
N VAL A 240 -14.79 2.18 15.69
CA VAL A 240 -13.90 1.02 15.52
C VAL A 240 -13.21 0.68 16.84
N ARG A 241 -13.14 -0.62 17.18
CA ARG A 241 -12.53 -1.11 18.42
C ARG A 241 -11.58 -2.25 18.13
N ARG A 242 -10.50 -2.28 18.88
CA ARG A 242 -9.56 -3.40 18.92
C ARG A 242 -10.14 -4.56 19.72
N LYS A 243 -9.52 -5.73 19.67
CA LYS A 243 -10.01 -6.94 20.39
C LYS A 243 -10.13 -6.74 21.90
N ASP A 244 -9.25 -5.93 22.47
CA ASP A 244 -9.19 -5.57 23.89
C ASP A 244 -10.19 -4.47 24.29
N GLY A 245 -11.03 -4.01 23.37
CA GLY A 245 -11.99 -2.92 23.58
C GLY A 245 -11.38 -1.53 23.52
N THR A 246 -10.08 -1.39 23.23
CA THR A 246 -9.43 -0.08 23.10
C THR A 246 -9.92 0.65 21.86
N ARG A 247 -10.07 1.97 21.98
CA ARG A 247 -10.41 2.85 20.86
C ARG A 247 -9.18 3.05 19.98
N VAL A 248 -9.42 3.25 18.67
CA VAL A 248 -8.36 3.70 17.79
C VAL A 248 -8.00 5.15 18.16
N PRO A 249 -6.72 5.46 18.47
CA PRO A 249 -6.33 6.79 18.90
C PRO A 249 -6.67 7.85 17.84
N THR A 250 -7.34 8.92 18.26
CA THR A 250 -7.68 10.08 17.43
C THR A 250 -7.41 11.34 18.22
N THR A 251 -6.53 12.21 17.73
CA THR A 251 -6.29 13.53 18.30
C THR A 251 -7.50 14.47 18.07
N GLY A 252 -7.63 15.56 18.84
CA GLY A 252 -8.72 16.55 18.74
C GLY A 252 -8.89 17.18 17.35
N THR A 253 -9.90 18.02 17.15
CA THR A 253 -10.15 18.70 15.87
C THR A 253 -9.07 19.75 15.60
N VAL A 254 -8.63 19.87 14.36
CA VAL A 254 -7.58 20.78 13.91
C VAL A 254 -8.12 21.64 12.77
N THR A 255 -7.72 22.91 12.68
CA THR A 255 -8.10 23.80 11.58
C THR A 255 -7.47 23.36 10.25
N TRP A 256 -8.03 23.77 9.12
CA TRP A 256 -7.44 23.48 7.81
C TRP A 256 -6.00 24.00 7.69
N LYS A 257 -5.75 25.22 8.18
CA LYS A 257 -4.37 25.78 8.22
C LYS A 257 -3.44 24.92 9.05
N GLY A 258 -3.91 24.44 10.22
CA GLY A 258 -3.15 23.55 11.08
C GLY A 258 -2.83 22.21 10.41
N GLU A 259 -3.78 21.61 9.68
CA GLU A 259 -3.53 20.34 8.95
C GLU A 259 -2.51 20.52 7.83
N PHE A 260 -2.57 21.60 7.03
CA PHE A 260 -1.57 21.87 6.01
C PHE A 260 -0.19 22.20 6.59
N ALA A 261 -0.15 22.98 7.69
CA ALA A 261 1.10 23.25 8.40
C ALA A 261 1.72 21.96 8.95
N ALA A 262 0.92 21.08 9.53
CA ALA A 262 1.38 19.78 10.02
C ALA A 262 1.85 18.86 8.89
N LEU A 263 1.16 18.84 7.75
CA LEU A 263 1.62 18.11 6.57
C LEU A 263 2.98 18.62 6.08
N TRP A 264 3.15 19.95 6.05
CA TRP A 264 4.43 20.57 5.66
C TRP A 264 5.56 20.22 6.62
N GLN A 265 5.32 20.33 7.94
CA GLN A 265 6.29 19.90 8.96
C GLN A 265 6.63 18.41 8.84
N HIS A 266 5.62 17.58 8.55
CA HIS A 266 5.82 16.13 8.33
C HIS A 266 6.65 15.87 7.07
N ALA A 267 6.39 16.61 5.99
CA ALA A 267 7.14 16.51 4.74
C ALA A 267 8.62 16.93 4.91
N GLN A 268 8.94 17.84 5.82
CA GLN A 268 10.32 18.27 6.09
C GLN A 268 11.14 17.25 6.89
N ARG A 269 10.53 16.23 7.48
CA ARG A 269 11.23 15.23 8.28
C ARG A 269 12.16 14.38 7.43
N ARG A 270 13.37 14.12 7.93
CA ARG A 270 14.37 13.24 7.27
C ARG A 270 13.78 11.88 6.90
N LYS A 271 12.96 11.29 7.77
CA LYS A 271 12.27 10.02 7.54
C LYS A 271 11.44 10.05 6.25
N THR A 272 10.69 11.11 6.01
CA THR A 272 9.82 11.26 4.83
C THR A 272 10.63 11.18 3.53
N TRP A 273 11.79 11.83 3.49
CA TRP A 273 12.68 11.77 2.33
C TRP A 273 13.36 10.42 2.14
N LEU A 274 13.67 9.70 3.25
CA LEU A 274 14.17 8.34 3.16
C LEU A 274 13.11 7.36 2.64
N VAL A 275 11.83 7.60 2.89
CA VAL A 275 10.71 6.80 2.38
C VAL A 275 10.41 7.08 0.90
N PHE A 276 10.80 8.27 0.39
CA PHE A 276 10.47 8.70 -0.98
C PHE A 276 10.87 7.66 -2.04
N LEU A 277 12.15 7.32 -2.14
CA LEU A 277 12.62 6.37 -3.16
C LEU A 277 12.08 4.94 -2.98
N PRO A 278 12.05 4.35 -1.77
CA PRO A 278 11.42 3.05 -1.56
C PRO A 278 9.95 3.00 -1.94
N ALA A 279 9.18 4.02 -1.60
CA ALA A 279 7.76 4.11 -1.98
C ALA A 279 7.60 4.30 -3.49
N PHE A 280 8.39 5.19 -4.10
CA PHE A 280 8.42 5.42 -5.53
C PHE A 280 8.75 4.14 -6.32
N TYR A 281 9.66 3.32 -5.79
CA TYR A 281 10.05 2.05 -6.40
C TYR A 281 9.00 0.94 -6.23
N SER A 282 8.19 0.94 -5.17
CA SER A 282 7.41 -0.25 -4.73
C SER A 282 6.59 -0.92 -5.83
N PHE A 283 6.03 -0.16 -6.78
CA PHE A 283 5.33 -0.68 -7.97
C PHE A 283 5.88 -0.14 -9.30
N PHE A 284 7.09 0.44 -9.28
CA PHE A 284 7.71 0.98 -10.50
C PHE A 284 7.89 -0.07 -11.60
N TYR A 285 8.11 -1.33 -11.21
CA TYR A 285 8.27 -2.44 -12.15
C TYR A 285 7.00 -2.70 -13.00
N GLY A 286 5.81 -2.23 -12.58
CA GLY A 286 4.53 -2.57 -13.21
C GLY A 286 4.47 -2.21 -14.70
N GLY A 287 4.84 -0.99 -15.07
CA GLY A 287 4.85 -0.55 -16.46
C GLY A 287 5.85 -1.34 -17.31
N THR A 288 7.07 -1.55 -16.79
CA THR A 288 8.14 -2.26 -17.50
C THR A 288 7.83 -3.74 -17.68
N MET A 289 7.37 -4.42 -16.62
CA MET A 289 7.03 -5.85 -16.69
C MET A 289 5.72 -6.08 -17.45
N GLY A 290 4.76 -5.18 -17.38
CA GLY A 290 3.54 -5.24 -18.19
C GLY A 290 3.86 -5.13 -19.70
N THR A 291 4.78 -4.25 -20.07
CA THR A 291 5.28 -4.12 -21.44
C THR A 291 6.06 -5.38 -21.88
N TYR A 292 6.94 -5.90 -21.02
CA TYR A 292 7.66 -7.15 -21.26
C TYR A 292 6.69 -8.32 -21.55
N LEU A 293 5.66 -8.49 -20.70
CA LEU A 293 4.65 -9.53 -20.88
C LEU A 293 3.88 -9.34 -22.19
N SER A 294 3.48 -8.12 -22.49
CA SER A 294 2.67 -7.78 -23.66
C SER A 294 3.40 -8.00 -24.98
N LEU A 295 4.71 -7.73 -25.03
CA LEU A 295 5.51 -7.83 -26.25
C LEU A 295 5.96 -9.27 -26.55
N HIS A 296 6.18 -10.09 -25.53
CA HIS A 296 6.85 -11.38 -25.73
C HIS A 296 5.95 -12.60 -25.53
N PHE A 297 4.75 -12.46 -24.95
CA PHE A 297 3.88 -13.59 -24.61
C PHE A 297 2.56 -13.58 -25.40
N SER A 298 2.01 -14.76 -25.66
CA SER A 298 0.69 -14.93 -26.32
C SER A 298 -0.45 -14.40 -25.43
N VAL A 299 -1.61 -14.11 -26.02
CA VAL A 299 -2.80 -13.62 -25.28
C VAL A 299 -3.20 -14.60 -24.18
N ARG A 300 -3.25 -15.91 -24.49
CA ARG A 300 -3.62 -16.92 -23.48
C ARG A 300 -2.55 -17.09 -22.39
N ALA A 301 -1.26 -16.89 -22.68
CA ALA A 301 -0.19 -16.93 -21.69
C ALA A 301 -0.27 -15.70 -20.76
N ARG A 302 -0.61 -14.53 -21.29
CA ARG A 302 -0.89 -13.31 -20.51
C ARG A 302 -2.13 -13.48 -19.63
N ALA A 303 -3.21 -14.05 -20.19
CA ALA A 303 -4.42 -14.37 -19.45
C ALA A 303 -4.17 -15.37 -18.31
N LEU A 304 -3.34 -16.40 -18.54
CA LEU A 304 -2.90 -17.32 -17.50
C LEU A 304 -2.08 -16.60 -16.40
N SER A 305 -1.25 -15.63 -16.78
CA SER A 305 -0.48 -14.82 -15.84
C SER A 305 -1.38 -14.04 -14.88
N THR A 306 -2.51 -13.48 -15.37
CA THR A 306 -3.46 -12.75 -14.50
C THR A 306 -4.12 -13.65 -13.45
N LEU A 307 -4.05 -14.95 -13.59
CA LEU A 307 -4.52 -15.95 -12.62
C LEU A 307 -3.40 -16.41 -11.67
N ILE A 308 -2.22 -16.76 -12.21
CA ILE A 308 -1.10 -17.33 -11.43
C ILE A 308 -0.52 -16.28 -10.47
N VAL A 309 -0.31 -15.04 -10.92
CA VAL A 309 0.32 -13.98 -10.11
C VAL A 309 -0.46 -13.71 -8.83
N PRO A 310 -1.79 -13.44 -8.85
CA PRO A 310 -2.54 -13.21 -7.61
C PRO A 310 -2.57 -14.42 -6.68
N ILE A 311 -2.71 -15.66 -7.21
CA ILE A 311 -2.69 -16.88 -6.38
C ILE A 311 -1.36 -16.99 -5.63
N THR A 312 -0.25 -16.86 -6.34
CA THR A 312 1.09 -16.91 -5.73
C THR A 312 1.26 -15.77 -4.72
N THR A 313 0.81 -14.57 -5.08
CA THR A 313 0.91 -13.38 -4.20
C THR A 313 0.15 -13.59 -2.89
N ILE A 314 -1.10 -14.10 -2.92
CA ILE A 314 -1.87 -14.35 -1.68
C ILE A 314 -1.13 -15.28 -0.74
N CYS A 315 -0.69 -16.44 -1.24
CA CYS A 315 0.02 -17.41 -0.41
C CYS A 315 1.28 -16.81 0.21
N MET A 316 2.08 -16.11 -0.59
CA MET A 316 3.36 -15.56 -0.16
C MET A 316 3.21 -14.33 0.73
N VAL A 317 2.20 -13.48 0.52
CA VAL A 317 1.90 -12.31 1.36
C VAL A 317 1.43 -12.70 2.75
N LEU A 318 0.60 -13.74 2.88
CA LEU A 318 0.17 -14.25 4.18
C LEU A 318 1.34 -14.82 5.00
N LEU A 319 2.25 -15.55 4.34
CA LEU A 319 3.47 -16.05 4.98
C LEU A 319 4.40 -14.91 5.40
N TYR A 320 4.56 -13.92 4.53
CA TYR A 320 5.37 -12.73 4.78
C TYR A 320 4.82 -11.89 5.93
N GLY A 321 3.49 -11.68 5.99
CA GLY A 321 2.83 -10.99 7.10
C GLY A 321 3.05 -11.68 8.45
N LYS A 322 2.95 -13.03 8.49
CA LYS A 322 3.27 -13.80 9.70
C LYS A 322 4.73 -13.65 10.12
N MET A 323 5.66 -13.59 9.18
CA MET A 323 7.08 -13.37 9.47
C MET A 323 7.31 -11.97 10.08
N LEU A 324 6.65 -10.94 9.57
CA LEU A 324 6.72 -9.58 10.11
C LEU A 324 6.22 -9.48 11.57
N ASP A 325 5.28 -10.34 11.98
CA ASP A 325 4.74 -10.38 13.35
C ASP A 325 5.48 -11.35 14.28
N MET A 326 6.56 -11.99 13.82
CA MET A 326 7.29 -13.00 14.60
C MET A 326 8.02 -12.36 15.78
N ARG A 327 7.49 -12.52 17.00
CA ARG A 327 7.98 -11.91 18.24
C ARG A 327 9.36 -12.40 18.69
N ARG A 328 9.85 -13.50 18.11
CA ARG A 328 11.19 -14.04 18.43
C ARG A 328 12.33 -13.09 18.07
N TRP A 329 12.12 -12.20 17.11
CA TRP A 329 13.11 -11.25 16.63
C TRP A 329 12.72 -9.82 17.04
N SER A 330 13.74 -8.96 17.24
CA SER A 330 13.53 -7.52 17.44
C SER A 330 12.82 -6.87 16.24
N GLN A 331 12.21 -5.72 16.41
CA GLN A 331 11.57 -5.01 15.29
C GLN A 331 12.59 -4.69 14.18
N ALA A 332 13.78 -4.21 14.55
CA ALA A 332 14.84 -3.95 13.59
C ALA A 332 15.30 -5.22 12.87
N GLY A 333 15.44 -6.36 13.57
CA GLY A 333 15.78 -7.65 12.97
C GLY A 333 14.74 -8.11 11.96
N ARG A 334 13.44 -7.94 12.25
CA ARG A 334 12.35 -8.25 11.32
C ARG A 334 12.39 -7.36 10.08
N ALA A 335 12.65 -6.05 10.25
CA ALA A 335 12.77 -5.11 9.15
C ALA A 335 13.94 -5.46 8.21
N TRP A 336 15.10 -5.85 8.75
CA TRP A 336 16.25 -6.30 7.96
C TRP A 336 15.97 -7.59 7.20
N THR A 337 15.35 -8.56 7.85
CA THR A 337 14.97 -9.83 7.21
C THR A 337 13.96 -9.60 6.10
N ALA A 338 12.95 -8.77 6.36
CA ALA A 338 11.96 -8.37 5.38
C ALA A 338 12.60 -7.74 4.14
N PHE A 339 13.54 -6.82 4.35
CA PHE A 339 14.28 -6.16 3.28
C PHE A 339 15.09 -7.15 2.44
N ALA A 340 15.84 -8.03 3.06
CA ALA A 340 16.63 -9.05 2.36
C ALA A 340 15.75 -10.01 1.54
N LEU A 341 14.60 -10.43 2.07
CA LEU A 341 13.69 -11.37 1.43
C LEU A 341 13.09 -10.83 0.13
N TRP A 342 12.82 -9.53 0.01
CA TRP A 342 12.34 -8.99 -1.25
C TRP A 342 13.46 -8.49 -2.17
N LEU A 343 14.55 -7.93 -1.61
CA LEU A 343 15.62 -7.33 -2.40
C LEU A 343 16.42 -8.38 -3.17
N VAL A 344 16.86 -9.44 -2.50
CA VAL A 344 17.75 -10.46 -3.12
C VAL A 344 17.06 -11.14 -4.32
N PRO A 345 15.82 -11.67 -4.21
CA PRO A 345 15.14 -12.23 -5.37
C PRO A 345 14.93 -11.22 -6.50
N GLN A 346 14.62 -9.95 -6.18
CA GLN A 346 14.43 -8.94 -7.21
C GLN A 346 15.73 -8.66 -7.98
N ILE A 347 16.86 -8.49 -7.31
CA ILE A 347 18.15 -8.30 -7.98
C ILE A 347 18.45 -9.49 -8.91
N CYS A 348 18.32 -10.72 -8.42
CA CYS A 348 18.55 -11.92 -9.21
C CYS A 348 17.63 -11.97 -10.43
N CYS A 349 16.34 -11.66 -10.26
CA CYS A 349 15.35 -11.70 -11.33
C CYS A 349 15.53 -10.57 -12.34
N PHE A 350 15.96 -9.36 -11.93
CA PHE A 350 16.30 -8.30 -12.88
C PHE A 350 17.53 -8.67 -13.73
N ILE A 351 18.55 -9.29 -13.14
CA ILE A 351 19.67 -9.84 -13.93
C ILE A 351 19.16 -10.87 -14.93
N TRP A 352 18.31 -11.78 -14.50
CA TRP A 352 17.72 -12.81 -15.38
C TRP A 352 16.89 -12.19 -16.52
N ILE A 353 16.01 -11.21 -16.22
CA ILE A 353 15.25 -10.48 -17.27
C ILE A 353 16.17 -9.76 -18.24
N GLY A 354 17.29 -9.19 -17.78
CA GLY A 354 18.30 -8.60 -18.66
C GLY A 354 18.89 -9.62 -19.65
N ILE A 355 19.16 -10.85 -19.20
CA ILE A 355 19.59 -11.96 -20.05
C ILE A 355 18.48 -12.33 -21.04
N GLU A 356 17.21 -12.39 -20.60
CA GLU A 356 16.08 -12.69 -21.47
C GLU A 356 15.88 -11.63 -22.56
N TYR A 357 16.00 -10.33 -22.24
CA TYR A 357 16.00 -9.28 -23.25
C TYR A 357 17.13 -9.43 -24.30
N SER A 358 18.29 -9.93 -23.89
CA SER A 358 19.38 -10.23 -24.82
C SER A 358 19.03 -11.40 -25.75
N LYS A 359 18.34 -12.42 -25.26
CA LYS A 359 17.88 -13.58 -26.06
C LYS A 359 16.75 -13.20 -27.03
N PHE A 360 15.85 -12.27 -26.66
CA PHE A 360 14.78 -11.80 -27.56
C PHE A 360 15.31 -10.92 -28.70
N GLY A 361 16.45 -10.24 -28.52
CA GLY A 361 17.02 -9.37 -29.52
C GLY A 361 16.11 -8.19 -29.89
N THR A 362 16.01 -7.88 -31.18
CA THR A 362 15.14 -6.83 -31.74
C THR A 362 13.81 -7.38 -32.27
N SER A 363 13.56 -8.68 -32.17
CA SER A 363 12.33 -9.30 -32.66
C SER A 363 11.12 -8.84 -31.89
N LYS A 364 10.16 -8.21 -32.57
CA LYS A 364 8.87 -7.82 -32.03
C LYS A 364 7.93 -9.02 -32.07
N GLY A 365 7.28 -9.32 -30.93
CA GLY A 365 6.14 -10.24 -30.88
C GLY A 365 6.48 -11.73 -31.02
N THR A 366 7.35 -12.26 -30.16
CA THR A 366 7.69 -13.70 -30.16
C THR A 366 6.51 -14.60 -29.79
N GLY A 367 5.45 -14.05 -29.13
CA GLY A 367 4.23 -14.80 -28.82
C GLY A 367 4.46 -16.09 -28.04
N LEU A 368 5.40 -16.07 -27.07
CA LEU A 368 5.72 -17.25 -26.26
C LEU A 368 4.47 -17.80 -25.58
N ASP A 369 4.26 -19.08 -25.76
CA ASP A 369 3.08 -19.78 -25.28
C ASP A 369 3.48 -21.03 -24.51
N TYR A 370 2.82 -21.29 -23.39
CA TYR A 370 3.11 -22.44 -22.53
C TYR A 370 2.81 -23.79 -23.21
N GLY A 371 1.82 -23.84 -24.12
CA GLY A 371 1.45 -25.04 -24.83
C GLY A 371 2.36 -25.38 -26.03
N LEU A 372 2.95 -24.34 -26.65
CA LEU A 372 3.80 -24.52 -27.84
C LEU A 372 5.30 -24.51 -27.48
N HIS A 373 5.71 -23.76 -26.48
CA HIS A 373 7.12 -23.51 -26.13
C HIS A 373 7.37 -23.67 -24.63
N GLY A 374 6.81 -24.67 -23.96
CA GLY A 374 6.71 -24.82 -22.52
C GLY A 374 8.00 -24.49 -21.74
N LYS A 375 9.15 -25.09 -22.13
CA LYS A 375 10.43 -24.82 -21.44
C LYS A 375 10.87 -23.36 -21.60
N ARG A 376 10.84 -22.84 -22.83
CA ARG A 376 11.27 -21.47 -23.13
C ARG A 376 10.33 -20.43 -22.51
N TRP A 377 9.01 -20.75 -22.49
CA TRP A 377 8.02 -19.93 -21.79
C TRP A 377 8.32 -19.86 -20.29
N ALA A 378 8.56 -21.01 -19.64
CA ALA A 378 8.86 -21.04 -18.21
C ALA A 378 10.13 -20.26 -17.84
N GLU A 379 11.20 -20.40 -18.63
CA GLU A 379 12.45 -19.64 -18.43
C GLU A 379 12.23 -18.13 -18.49
N ALA A 380 11.42 -17.63 -19.43
CA ALA A 380 11.14 -16.23 -19.58
C ALA A 380 10.09 -15.71 -18.58
N TYR A 381 9.15 -16.57 -18.15
CA TYR A 381 8.04 -16.19 -17.29
C TYR A 381 8.38 -16.21 -15.79
N LEU A 382 9.23 -17.13 -15.34
CA LEU A 382 9.53 -17.31 -13.92
C LEU A 382 10.09 -16.05 -13.25
N PRO A 383 11.07 -15.32 -13.80
CA PRO A 383 11.58 -14.11 -13.18
C PRO A 383 10.51 -13.00 -13.12
N TYR A 384 9.61 -12.91 -14.10
CA TYR A 384 8.45 -12.03 -14.07
C TYR A 384 7.55 -12.33 -12.86
N LEU A 385 7.18 -13.60 -12.64
CA LEU A 385 6.34 -14.06 -11.54
C LEU A 385 6.95 -13.70 -10.17
N ILE A 386 8.25 -13.93 -10.01
CA ILE A 386 8.97 -13.64 -8.77
C ILE A 386 9.01 -12.13 -8.50
N ILE A 387 9.25 -11.31 -9.52
CA ILE A 387 9.25 -9.83 -9.37
C ILE A 387 7.88 -9.33 -8.91
N PHE A 388 6.79 -9.80 -9.50
CA PHE A 388 5.45 -9.40 -9.09
C PHE A 388 5.13 -9.82 -7.66
N THR A 389 5.47 -11.04 -7.27
CA THR A 389 5.24 -11.53 -5.89
C THR A 389 6.05 -10.74 -4.87
N THR A 390 7.33 -10.54 -5.11
CA THR A 390 8.22 -9.81 -4.19
C THR A 390 7.98 -8.30 -4.18
N GLY A 391 7.41 -7.75 -5.23
CA GLY A 391 6.99 -6.35 -5.30
C GLY A 391 5.91 -6.01 -4.26
N TYR A 392 4.93 -6.88 -4.05
CA TYR A 392 3.96 -6.72 -2.96
C TYR A 392 4.61 -6.78 -1.58
N TRP A 393 5.68 -7.56 -1.40
CA TRP A 393 6.44 -7.59 -0.14
C TRP A 393 7.14 -6.27 0.13
N THR A 394 7.59 -5.57 -0.91
CA THR A 394 8.16 -4.22 -0.76
C THR A 394 7.15 -3.27 -0.14
N GLN A 395 5.93 -3.21 -0.67
CA GLN A 395 4.86 -2.37 -0.13
C GLN A 395 4.48 -2.76 1.31
N LEU A 396 4.29 -4.07 1.59
CA LEU A 396 3.96 -4.53 2.93
C LEU A 396 5.02 -4.19 3.97
N SER A 397 6.31 -4.37 3.62
CA SER A 397 7.41 -4.02 4.52
C SER A 397 7.44 -2.52 4.82
N LEU A 398 7.18 -1.68 3.82
CA LEU A 398 7.10 -0.24 4.01
C LEU A 398 5.92 0.17 4.90
N TYR A 399 4.72 -0.40 4.70
CA TYR A 399 3.59 -0.18 5.60
C TYR A 399 3.90 -0.63 7.03
N TRP A 400 4.52 -1.80 7.18
CA TRP A 400 4.87 -2.31 8.49
C TRP A 400 5.89 -1.40 9.17
N ILE A 401 6.96 -0.97 8.46
CA ILE A 401 7.98 -0.03 8.98
C ILE A 401 7.35 1.31 9.35
N LEU A 402 6.57 1.92 8.46
CA LEU A 402 5.92 3.20 8.72
C LEU A 402 4.98 3.15 9.91
N GLY A 403 4.27 2.03 10.06
CA GLY A 403 3.41 1.82 11.21
C GLY A 403 4.16 1.64 12.54
N THR A 404 5.49 1.42 12.56
CA THR A 404 6.26 1.45 13.82
C THR A 404 6.49 2.87 14.33
N PHE A 405 6.36 3.87 13.48
CA PHE A 405 6.56 5.29 13.82
C PHE A 405 5.26 6.01 14.18
N SER A 406 4.12 5.55 13.67
CA SER A 406 2.85 6.26 13.76
C SER A 406 1.76 5.34 14.28
N THR A 407 1.08 5.77 15.36
CA THR A 407 -0.02 5.03 15.99
C THR A 407 -1.32 5.82 16.01
N ASP A 408 -1.26 7.14 15.93
CA ASP A 408 -2.42 8.04 15.83
C ASP A 408 -2.98 8.09 14.40
N VAL A 409 -4.31 8.19 14.27
CA VAL A 409 -4.98 8.22 12.95
C VAL A 409 -4.54 9.41 12.10
N LYS A 410 -4.41 10.60 12.70
CA LYS A 410 -4.06 11.81 11.93
C LYS A 410 -2.62 11.80 11.46
N SER A 411 -1.72 11.36 12.32
CA SER A 411 -0.31 11.15 11.99
C SER A 411 -0.18 10.09 10.91
N SER A 412 -0.90 8.97 11.04
CA SER A 412 -0.98 7.90 10.04
C SER A 412 -1.54 8.37 8.70
N ALA A 413 -2.54 9.28 8.70
CA ALA A 413 -3.10 9.86 7.48
C ALA A 413 -2.09 10.71 6.72
N ARG A 414 -1.27 11.52 7.42
CA ARG A 414 -0.20 12.32 6.81
C ARG A 414 0.90 11.42 6.24
N THR A 415 1.37 10.47 7.03
CA THR A 415 2.37 9.48 6.61
C THR A 415 1.87 8.67 5.41
N GLY A 416 0.65 8.15 5.50
CA GLY A 416 0.03 7.35 4.45
C GLY A 416 -0.25 8.13 3.17
N GLY A 417 -0.70 9.38 3.29
CA GLY A 417 -0.90 10.26 2.15
C GLY A 417 0.38 10.52 1.38
N LEU A 418 1.47 10.90 2.07
CA LEU A 418 2.78 11.11 1.44
C LEU A 418 3.35 9.82 0.85
N PHE A 419 3.24 8.71 1.57
CA PHE A 419 3.67 7.40 1.06
C PHE A 419 2.96 7.06 -0.26
N ARG A 420 1.64 7.21 -0.30
CA ARG A 420 0.86 6.95 -1.51
C ARG A 420 1.15 7.94 -2.63
N ALA A 421 1.41 9.20 -2.32
CA ALA A 421 1.84 10.17 -3.32
C ALA A 421 3.15 9.75 -3.99
N PHE A 422 4.14 9.33 -3.21
CA PHE A 422 5.42 8.85 -3.74
C PHE A 422 5.27 7.58 -4.56
N GLU A 423 4.46 6.62 -4.11
CA GLU A 423 4.17 5.37 -4.80
C GLU A 423 3.46 5.63 -6.14
N THR A 424 2.39 6.43 -6.12
CA THR A 424 1.63 6.74 -7.35
C THR A 424 2.44 7.60 -8.32
N ALA A 425 3.33 8.49 -7.82
CA ALA A 425 4.30 9.20 -8.66
C ALA A 425 5.23 8.22 -9.39
N GLY A 426 5.74 7.20 -8.68
CA GLY A 426 6.58 6.16 -9.27
C GLY A 426 5.85 5.37 -10.35
N GLN A 427 4.61 4.98 -10.09
CA GLN A 427 3.77 4.29 -11.07
C GLN A 427 3.48 5.18 -12.28
N ALA A 428 3.11 6.45 -12.07
CA ALA A 428 2.88 7.40 -13.15
C ALA A 428 4.09 7.53 -14.07
N VAL A 429 5.29 7.69 -13.51
CA VAL A 429 6.54 7.77 -14.28
C VAL A 429 6.82 6.46 -15.01
N SER A 430 6.69 5.31 -14.34
CA SER A 430 6.92 4.00 -14.95
C SER A 430 6.01 3.76 -16.16
N TYR A 431 4.72 3.96 -16.00
CA TYR A 431 3.77 3.79 -17.11
C TYR A 431 3.97 4.84 -18.22
N SER A 432 4.33 6.09 -17.87
CA SER A 432 4.61 7.15 -18.84
C SER A 432 5.78 6.81 -19.74
N ILE A 433 6.91 6.34 -19.19
CA ILE A 433 8.07 5.96 -20.02
C ILE A 433 7.81 4.72 -20.89
N ASN A 434 6.84 3.88 -20.49
CA ASN A 434 6.38 2.72 -21.26
C ASN A 434 5.22 3.01 -22.22
N SER A 435 4.69 4.24 -22.26
CA SER A 435 3.63 4.66 -23.18
C SER A 435 4.15 5.12 -24.55
N ASN A 436 5.47 5.31 -24.70
CA ASN A 436 6.05 5.84 -25.92
C ASN A 436 6.20 4.77 -27.00
N TYR A 437 5.41 4.90 -28.07
CA TYR A 437 5.46 4.03 -29.24
C TYR A 437 6.80 4.16 -29.97
N GLY A 438 7.45 3.03 -30.25
CA GLY A 438 8.71 2.99 -31.00
C GLY A 438 10.00 3.17 -30.18
N SER A 439 9.90 3.40 -28.87
CA SER A 439 11.08 3.36 -28.01
C SER A 439 11.56 1.93 -27.76
N ASP A 440 12.88 1.76 -27.58
CA ASP A 440 13.45 0.47 -27.20
C ASP A 440 12.96 0.07 -25.80
N PRO A 441 12.27 -1.09 -25.61
CA PRO A 441 11.74 -1.52 -24.31
C PRO A 441 12.84 -1.80 -23.26
N ARG A 442 14.10 -1.87 -23.65
CA ARG A 442 15.23 -2.00 -22.73
C ARG A 442 15.50 -0.71 -21.95
N LYS A 443 15.19 0.46 -22.52
CA LYS A 443 15.41 1.75 -21.83
C LYS A 443 14.61 1.85 -20.54
N PRO A 444 13.26 1.63 -20.51
CA PRO A 444 12.48 1.57 -19.28
C PRO A 444 13.01 0.53 -18.28
N PHE A 445 13.47 -0.61 -18.76
CA PHE A 445 14.06 -1.66 -17.93
C PHE A 445 15.32 -1.18 -17.21
N TYR A 446 16.25 -0.50 -17.89
CA TYR A 446 17.44 0.06 -17.24
C TYR A 446 17.11 1.16 -16.24
N VAL A 447 16.10 1.99 -16.52
CA VAL A 447 15.60 2.99 -15.55
C VAL A 447 15.07 2.27 -14.29
N ASN A 448 14.34 1.18 -14.45
CA ASN A 448 13.84 0.40 -13.32
C ASN A 448 14.99 -0.18 -12.46
N CYS A 449 16.04 -0.71 -13.08
CA CYS A 449 17.23 -1.18 -12.37
C CYS A 449 17.94 -0.04 -11.62
N ALA A 450 18.05 1.13 -12.22
CA ALA A 450 18.65 2.30 -11.58
C ALA A 450 17.86 2.78 -10.37
N VAL A 451 16.51 2.83 -10.47
CA VAL A 451 15.64 3.19 -9.34
C VAL A 451 15.75 2.18 -8.20
N LEU A 452 15.81 0.86 -8.50
CA LEU A 452 16.08 -0.17 -7.50
C LEU A 452 17.40 0.08 -6.78
N ALA A 453 18.48 0.32 -7.52
CA ALA A 453 19.80 0.56 -6.94
C ALA A 453 19.82 1.79 -6.01
N LEU A 454 19.15 2.88 -6.39
CA LEU A 454 19.01 4.09 -5.56
C LEU A 454 18.13 3.86 -4.32
N THR A 455 17.22 2.90 -4.36
CA THR A 455 16.35 2.56 -3.24
C THR A 455 17.11 1.88 -2.08
N ILE A 456 18.15 1.12 -2.39
CA ILE A 456 18.91 0.33 -1.40
C ILE A 456 19.45 1.20 -0.25
N PRO A 457 20.25 2.27 -0.49
CA PRO A 457 20.77 3.09 0.60
C PRO A 457 19.66 3.76 1.41
N CYS A 458 18.57 4.19 0.78
CA CYS A 458 17.43 4.80 1.48
C CYS A 458 16.77 3.80 2.44
N MET A 459 16.57 2.54 2.01
CA MET A 459 16.05 1.48 2.86
C MET A 459 16.97 1.16 4.04
N VAL A 460 18.28 1.07 3.81
CA VAL A 460 19.26 0.84 4.86
C VAL A 460 19.17 1.90 5.96
N PHE A 461 19.12 3.18 5.57
CA PHE A 461 18.99 4.28 6.54
C PHE A 461 17.62 4.31 7.22
N LEU A 462 16.55 4.00 6.49
CA LEU A 462 15.19 3.93 7.05
C LEU A 462 15.07 2.82 8.11
N ILE A 463 15.60 1.63 7.84
CA ILE A 463 15.54 0.50 8.77
C ILE A 463 16.34 0.78 10.04
N ARG A 464 17.46 1.52 9.95
CA ARG A 464 18.24 1.94 11.13
C ARG A 464 17.48 2.87 12.07
N MET A 465 16.40 3.49 11.60
CA MET A 465 15.51 4.33 12.42
C MET A 465 14.39 3.53 13.09
N VAL A 466 14.19 2.26 12.73
CA VAL A 466 13.12 1.43 13.31
C VAL A 466 13.47 1.14 14.78
N PRO A 467 12.55 1.42 15.73
CA PRO A 467 12.79 1.14 17.14
C PRO A 467 12.89 -0.37 17.40
N GLU A 468 13.70 -0.79 18.36
CA GLU A 468 13.89 -2.22 18.71
C GLU A 468 12.63 -2.86 19.28
N ALA A 469 11.84 -2.09 20.02
CA ALA A 469 10.55 -2.50 20.60
C ALA A 469 9.42 -1.56 20.16
N PRO A 470 8.15 -2.00 20.25
CA PRO A 470 7.01 -1.15 19.96
C PRO A 470 7.04 0.13 20.80
N ALA A 471 6.95 1.29 20.15
CA ALA A 471 6.91 2.57 20.84
C ALA A 471 5.55 2.76 21.51
N GLU A 472 5.53 3.18 22.78
CA GLU A 472 4.32 3.52 23.54
C GLU A 472 3.75 4.86 23.09
N ILE A 473 4.61 5.77 22.61
CA ILE A 473 4.28 7.13 22.18
C ILE A 473 4.38 7.22 20.65
N ASP A 474 3.49 8.00 20.05
CA ASP A 474 3.55 8.26 18.60
C ASP A 474 4.77 9.14 18.28
N ILE A 475 5.79 8.52 17.65
CA ILE A 475 7.04 9.19 17.24
C ILE A 475 6.76 10.25 16.15
N ASP A 476 5.66 10.13 15.42
CA ASP A 476 5.25 11.04 14.36
C ASP A 476 4.30 12.15 14.84
N ALA A 477 3.97 12.18 16.12
CA ALA A 477 3.12 13.22 16.67
C ALA A 477 3.66 14.62 16.31
N ILE A 478 2.77 15.48 15.86
CA ILE A 478 3.03 16.90 15.61
C ILE A 478 2.06 17.67 16.47
N GLU A 479 2.59 18.53 17.34
CA GLU A 479 1.77 19.48 18.09
C GLU A 479 1.18 20.50 17.11
N VAL A 480 -0.13 20.45 16.94
CA VAL A 480 -0.87 21.41 16.12
C VAL A 480 -1.74 22.24 17.05
N PRO A 481 -1.76 23.58 16.92
CA PRO A 481 -2.62 24.43 17.71
C PRO A 481 -4.08 23.96 17.66
N ARG A 482 -4.68 23.71 18.82
CA ARG A 482 -6.10 23.33 18.95
C ARG A 482 -6.99 24.49 18.54
N ASP A 483 -8.17 24.20 18.02
CA ASP A 483 -9.17 25.25 17.75
C ASP A 483 -9.82 25.62 19.08
N ASP A 484 -9.67 26.91 19.52
CA ASP A 484 -10.20 27.43 20.78
C ASP A 484 -11.73 27.31 20.91
N ARG A 485 -12.44 26.93 19.83
CA ARG A 485 -13.90 26.71 19.84
C ARG A 485 -14.31 25.46 20.61
N ASP A 486 -13.44 24.43 20.63
CA ASP A 486 -13.76 23.18 21.32
C ASP A 486 -13.46 23.22 22.82
N SER A 487 -12.58 24.12 23.27
CA SER A 487 -12.34 24.37 24.72
C SER A 487 -13.55 24.97 25.39
N LYS A 488 -14.30 25.84 24.70
CA LYS A 488 -15.52 26.47 25.23
C LYS A 488 -16.75 25.56 25.26
N ALA A 489 -16.78 24.49 24.42
CA ALA A 489 -17.87 23.51 24.42
C ALA A 489 -17.69 22.40 25.47
N ALA A 490 -16.52 22.28 26.07
CA ALA A 490 -16.24 21.33 27.16
C ALA A 490 -16.45 21.95 28.57
N GLU A 491 -16.62 23.29 28.66
CA GLU A 491 -16.89 24.03 29.90
C GLU A 491 -18.37 24.37 30.06
N THR A 492 -19.23 24.08 29.09
CA THR A 492 -20.69 24.17 29.18
C THR A 492 -21.32 22.77 29.17
#